data_bf79519e1766cae2eed5fa8d08c39908
#
_entry.id   bf79519e1766cae2eed5fa8d08c39908
#
_cell.length_a   1.000
_cell.length_b   1.000
_cell.length_c   1.000
_cell.angle_alpha   90.00
_cell.angle_beta   90.00
_cell.angle_gamma   90.00
#
_symmetry.space_group_name_H-M   'P 1'
#
loop_
_entity.id
_entity.type
_entity.pdbx_description
1 polymer ?
#
loop_
_entity_poly.entity_id
_entity_poly.type
_entity_poly.pdbx_seq_one_letter_code
_entity_poly.pdbx_strand_id
1 'polypeptide(L)'
;MREIIGVVVSGFRPLRCLALIAMVAALGCHAQTSVPAGGAQAIQLGVKLTPEMARRVEVMIRSKAQVSPEYTILISDPTQGEVPGYDQIMVTFTANGSTSRPQPFLLSTDGKTLAQFNKFDLSHDPKDKVSAVGRPARGGAENAPVLIVGFDDLECPYCAQMNAEIFPAVLDRYKDQVRVVYRDFPLVDIHPWAMHAAVDANCLGATSTAGYWNFIDYVHAHADQIVGTDPSAGTNPTSGADPVERYKQTLAKADATLDKLTLDEGARQKVSPAELASCVQKQDDSKVKASEQLAEGDPLHLGSAPVLYINGEEVIGVVPIETIYRIIDGALIAAGRTPPPPPPAAPPPAKPLPATPAASSAPVASPSAATAPAPVAAKPGS
;
A
#
# COMPACT_ATOMS: atom_id res chain seq x y z
N MET A 1 54.93 19.49 -7.22
CA MET A 1 55.08 20.54 -8.24
C MET A 1 53.65 20.96 -8.56
N ARG A 2 53.16 22.01 -7.96
CA ARG A 2 53.09 23.41 -8.45
C ARG A 2 52.15 23.49 -9.65
N GLU A 3 51.12 24.31 -9.77
CA GLU A 3 50.69 25.60 -9.17
C GLU A 3 49.29 25.86 -9.71
N ILE A 4 48.28 26.30 -8.95
CA ILE A 4 47.95 27.66 -8.47
C ILE A 4 47.26 28.56 -9.52
N ILE A 5 46.06 29.05 -9.13
CA ILE A 5 45.49 30.40 -9.19
C ILE A 5 44.88 30.94 -10.49
N GLY A 6 43.67 31.49 -10.29
CA GLY A 6 43.08 32.47 -11.21
C GLY A 6 41.70 32.98 -10.75
N VAL A 7 41.70 33.72 -9.64
CA VAL A 7 40.57 34.63 -9.25
C VAL A 7 40.69 35.90 -10.06
N VAL A 8 39.63 36.40 -10.70
CA VAL A 8 39.49 37.80 -11.10
C VAL A 8 38.13 38.33 -10.66
N VAL A 9 38.20 39.17 -9.66
CA VAL A 9 37.17 40.13 -9.24
C VAL A 9 37.51 41.47 -9.89
N SER A 10 36.52 42.13 -10.52
CA SER A 10 36.56 43.56 -10.81
C SER A 10 35.17 43.98 -11.31
N GLY A 11 34.45 44.98 -10.90
CA GLY A 11 34.77 46.13 -10.10
C GLY A 11 33.70 47.20 -10.44
N PHE A 12 33.21 47.76 -9.43
CA PHE A 12 32.34 48.94 -9.28
C PHE A 12 32.45 50.06 -10.37
N ARG A 13 31.32 50.74 -10.74
CA ARG A 13 31.10 52.13 -10.33
C ARG A 13 29.76 52.68 -10.86
N PRO A 14 29.11 53.61 -10.05
CA PRO A 14 27.84 54.26 -10.39
C PRO A 14 28.04 55.58 -11.10
N LEU A 15 27.04 56.02 -11.88
CA LEU A 15 27.02 57.39 -12.36
C LEU A 15 25.65 58.01 -12.06
N ARG A 16 25.71 59.00 -11.18
CA ARG A 16 24.66 60.00 -10.91
C ARG A 16 24.62 60.96 -12.09
N CYS A 17 23.40 61.34 -12.54
CA CYS A 17 23.15 62.65 -13.10
C CYS A 17 21.83 63.20 -12.65
N LEU A 18 21.91 64.40 -12.07
CA LEU A 18 20.84 65.23 -11.58
C LEU A 18 20.18 66.03 -12.71
N ALA A 19 18.90 66.32 -12.49
CA ALA A 19 18.17 67.58 -12.75
C ALA A 19 17.74 67.92 -14.16
N LEU A 20 16.48 68.15 -14.36
CA LEU A 20 15.94 69.52 -14.57
C LEU A 20 14.40 69.51 -14.60
N ILE A 21 13.88 70.42 -13.82
CA ILE A 21 12.47 70.80 -13.69
C ILE A 21 12.02 71.56 -14.94
N ALA A 22 10.87 71.24 -15.48
CA ALA A 22 10.09 72.13 -16.30
C ALA A 22 8.59 71.94 -16.08
N MET A 23 7.99 72.95 -15.47
CA MET A 23 6.58 73.13 -15.18
C MET A 23 5.86 73.60 -16.45
N VAL A 24 4.88 72.87 -16.93
CA VAL A 24 3.87 73.40 -17.88
C VAL A 24 2.49 72.91 -17.43
N ALA A 25 1.74 73.92 -16.93
CA ALA A 25 0.32 73.80 -16.67
C ALA A 25 -0.45 73.87 -17.99
N ALA A 26 -1.25 72.86 -18.26
CA ALA A 26 -2.29 72.89 -19.29
C ALA A 26 -3.58 72.26 -18.74
N LEU A 27 -4.60 73.06 -18.60
CA LEU A 27 -5.96 72.67 -18.31
C LEU A 27 -6.48 71.70 -19.43
N GLY A 28 -6.87 70.52 -19.05
CA GLY A 28 -7.60 69.61 -19.89
C GLY A 28 -8.63 68.88 -19.06
N CYS A 29 -9.91 69.25 -19.17
CA CYS A 29 -11.02 68.50 -18.64
C CYS A 29 -11.07 67.12 -19.32
N HIS A 30 -10.72 66.08 -18.56
CA HIS A 30 -11.02 64.71 -18.97
C HIS A 30 -12.00 64.11 -17.95
N ALA A 31 -13.11 63.62 -18.47
CA ALA A 31 -14.11 62.88 -17.71
C ALA A 31 -13.45 61.71 -17.01
N GLN A 32 -13.48 61.71 -15.69
CA GLN A 32 -13.12 60.57 -14.85
C GLN A 32 -14.21 59.52 -15.04
N THR A 33 -13.94 58.52 -15.87
CA THR A 33 -14.60 57.23 -15.72
C THR A 33 -14.11 56.62 -14.42
N SER A 34 -14.95 56.73 -13.41
CA SER A 34 -14.75 55.99 -12.13
C SER A 34 -14.76 54.51 -12.43
N VAL A 35 -13.56 53.90 -12.46
CA VAL A 35 -13.41 52.48 -12.23
C VAL A 35 -13.99 52.23 -10.83
N PRO A 36 -14.99 51.35 -10.68
CA PRO A 36 -15.43 51.00 -9.35
C PRO A 36 -14.21 50.38 -8.64
N ALA A 37 -13.75 51.04 -7.60
CA ALA A 37 -12.85 50.48 -6.63
C ALA A 37 -13.48 49.18 -6.16
N GLY A 38 -12.85 48.06 -6.51
CA GLY A 38 -13.22 46.77 -5.96
C GLY A 38 -13.23 46.93 -4.45
N GLY A 39 -14.42 46.93 -3.88
CA GLY A 39 -14.59 47.05 -2.45
C GLY A 39 -13.73 45.94 -1.80
N ALA A 40 -12.77 46.37 -0.99
CA ALA A 40 -12.22 45.49 0.01
C ALA A 40 -13.43 44.96 0.76
N GLN A 41 -13.77 43.68 0.49
CA GLN A 41 -14.76 42.99 1.28
C GLN A 41 -14.24 43.05 2.71
N ALA A 42 -14.94 43.83 3.55
CA ALA A 42 -14.69 43.81 4.98
C ALA A 42 -14.71 42.35 5.40
N ILE A 43 -13.59 41.91 5.98
CA ILE A 43 -13.49 40.60 6.64
C ILE A 43 -14.61 40.65 7.70
N GLN A 44 -15.73 40.04 7.42
CA GLN A 44 -16.74 39.80 8.43
C GLN A 44 -16.09 38.81 9.40
N LEU A 45 -15.65 39.31 10.54
CA LEU A 45 -15.29 38.51 11.70
C LEU A 45 -16.45 37.54 11.95
N GLY A 46 -16.20 36.26 11.91
CA GLY A 46 -17.20 35.20 11.93
C GLY A 46 -18.25 35.46 13.00
N VAL A 47 -19.51 35.32 12.59
CA VAL A 47 -20.66 35.42 13.50
C VAL A 47 -20.52 34.27 14.50
N LYS A 48 -20.56 34.56 15.82
CA LYS A 48 -20.57 33.51 16.84
C LYS A 48 -21.69 32.52 16.57
N LEU A 49 -21.35 31.25 16.68
CA LEU A 49 -22.34 30.17 16.55
C LEU A 49 -23.36 30.30 17.69
N THR A 50 -24.62 30.50 17.34
CA THR A 50 -25.68 30.57 18.38
C THR A 50 -25.82 29.19 19.04
N PRO A 51 -26.19 29.16 20.35
CA PRO A 51 -26.41 27.86 21.03
C PRO A 51 -27.42 26.95 20.32
N GLU A 52 -28.46 27.57 19.71
CA GLU A 52 -29.46 26.84 18.93
C GLU A 52 -28.84 26.21 17.68
N MET A 53 -28.03 26.93 16.94
CA MET A 53 -27.35 26.42 15.75
C MET A 53 -26.32 25.36 16.12
N ALA A 54 -25.55 25.57 17.18
CA ALA A 54 -24.60 24.58 17.68
C ALA A 54 -25.31 23.25 18.01
N ARG A 55 -26.47 23.33 18.65
CA ARG A 55 -27.27 22.14 18.96
C ARG A 55 -27.82 21.45 17.71
N ARG A 56 -28.27 22.20 16.70
CA ARG A 56 -28.70 21.65 15.41
C ARG A 56 -27.56 20.90 14.71
N VAL A 57 -26.38 21.50 14.66
CA VAL A 57 -25.17 20.88 14.09
C VAL A 57 -24.82 19.61 14.84
N GLU A 58 -24.79 19.67 16.19
CA GLU A 58 -24.50 18.50 17.03
C GLU A 58 -25.47 17.35 16.77
N VAL A 59 -26.78 17.61 16.77
CA VAL A 59 -27.81 16.60 16.53
C VAL A 59 -27.66 15.99 15.15
N MET A 60 -27.39 16.80 14.13
CA MET A 60 -27.18 16.31 12.78
C MET A 60 -25.96 15.40 12.68
N ILE A 61 -24.83 15.80 13.28
CA ILE A 61 -23.60 15.00 13.30
C ILE A 61 -23.84 13.68 14.03
N ARG A 62 -24.45 13.72 15.21
CA ARG A 62 -24.79 12.49 15.96
C ARG A 62 -25.63 11.51 15.12
N SER A 63 -26.67 12.04 14.48
CA SER A 63 -27.58 11.23 13.69
C SER A 63 -26.94 10.64 12.44
N LYS A 64 -26.15 11.43 11.70
CA LYS A 64 -25.58 10.98 10.42
C LYS A 64 -24.31 10.15 10.56
N ALA A 65 -23.46 10.48 11.53
CA ALA A 65 -22.23 9.75 11.82
C ALA A 65 -22.40 8.67 12.89
N GLN A 66 -23.63 8.43 13.37
CA GLN A 66 -23.96 7.44 14.41
C GLN A 66 -23.08 7.57 15.67
N VAL A 67 -22.78 8.83 16.06
CA VAL A 67 -21.92 9.11 17.21
C VAL A 67 -22.64 8.73 18.49
N SER A 68 -22.02 7.81 19.23
CA SER A 68 -22.54 7.32 20.51
C SER A 68 -22.69 8.45 21.57
N PRO A 69 -23.71 8.34 22.47
CA PRO A 69 -24.01 9.38 23.47
C PRO A 69 -22.86 9.70 24.43
N GLU A 70 -21.94 8.77 24.67
CA GLU A 70 -20.78 9.00 25.55
C GLU A 70 -19.77 10.00 25.01
N TYR A 71 -19.80 10.30 23.71
CA TYR A 71 -18.93 11.33 23.14
C TYR A 71 -19.50 12.71 23.39
N THR A 72 -18.68 13.60 23.93
CA THR A 72 -18.92 15.05 23.91
C THR A 72 -18.46 15.60 22.55
N ILE A 73 -19.35 16.36 21.88
CA ILE A 73 -19.03 17.01 20.62
C ILE A 73 -18.80 18.50 20.91
N LEU A 74 -17.58 18.97 20.62
CA LEU A 74 -17.20 20.38 20.71
C LEU A 74 -17.22 20.97 19.31
N ILE A 75 -17.88 22.11 19.14
CA ILE A 75 -18.01 22.80 17.85
C ILE A 75 -17.42 24.20 18.04
N SER A 76 -16.48 24.58 17.15
CA SER A 76 -15.89 25.92 17.18
C SER A 76 -16.84 26.98 16.64
N ASP A 77 -16.55 28.24 16.94
CA ASP A 77 -17.16 29.34 16.21
C ASP A 77 -16.81 29.26 14.71
N PRO A 78 -17.70 29.73 13.83
CA PRO A 78 -17.45 29.75 12.39
C PRO A 78 -16.28 30.67 12.04
N THR A 79 -15.47 30.23 11.12
CA THR A 79 -14.41 31.01 10.45
C THR A 79 -14.69 31.07 8.96
N GLN A 80 -14.13 32.06 8.26
CA GLN A 80 -14.31 32.15 6.82
C GLN A 80 -13.88 30.85 6.13
N GLY A 81 -14.83 30.22 5.43
CA GLY A 81 -14.57 29.02 4.65
C GLY A 81 -13.93 29.33 3.30
N GLU A 82 -13.26 28.36 2.73
CA GLU A 82 -12.67 28.45 1.38
C GLU A 82 -13.73 28.34 0.27
N VAL A 83 -14.89 27.77 0.60
CA VAL A 83 -15.99 27.58 -0.35
C VAL A 83 -16.92 28.79 -0.24
N PRO A 84 -17.17 29.53 -1.33
CA PRO A 84 -18.09 30.66 -1.31
C PRO A 84 -19.49 30.27 -0.77
N GLY A 85 -20.00 31.07 0.17
CA GLY A 85 -21.30 30.80 0.79
C GLY A 85 -21.28 29.83 1.96
N TYR A 86 -20.09 29.40 2.39
CA TYR A 86 -19.90 28.53 3.55
C TYR A 86 -18.82 29.07 4.49
N ASP A 87 -19.10 28.99 5.78
CA ASP A 87 -18.11 29.16 6.84
C ASP A 87 -17.60 27.82 7.33
N GLN A 88 -16.34 27.78 7.77
CA GLN A 88 -15.74 26.58 8.32
C GLN A 88 -15.96 26.53 9.83
N ILE A 89 -16.41 25.39 10.34
CA ILE A 89 -16.44 25.06 11.77
C ILE A 89 -15.57 23.83 12.01
N MET A 90 -14.92 23.78 13.18
CA MET A 90 -14.14 22.61 13.59
C MET A 90 -14.96 21.80 14.60
N VAL A 91 -15.01 20.51 14.40
CA VAL A 91 -15.74 19.57 15.27
C VAL A 91 -14.74 18.61 15.90
N THR A 92 -14.81 18.50 17.23
CA THR A 92 -13.93 17.62 18.02
C THR A 92 -14.78 16.69 18.86
N PHE A 93 -14.39 15.42 18.91
CA PHE A 93 -15.07 14.38 19.69
C PHE A 93 -14.23 14.04 20.91
N THR A 94 -14.82 14.02 22.10
CA THR A 94 -14.13 13.66 23.35
C THR A 94 -14.92 12.56 24.08
N ALA A 95 -14.23 11.49 24.46
CA ALA A 95 -14.77 10.41 25.31
C ALA A 95 -13.64 9.84 26.16
N ASN A 96 -13.95 9.47 27.40
CA ASN A 96 -13.00 8.79 28.32
C ASN A 96 -11.64 9.50 28.46
N GLY A 97 -11.61 10.82 28.42
CA GLY A 97 -10.38 11.62 28.51
C GLY A 97 -9.55 11.67 27.23
N SER A 98 -9.96 11.01 26.17
CA SER A 98 -9.34 11.04 24.84
C SER A 98 -10.11 12.01 23.93
N THR A 99 -9.37 12.81 23.16
CA THR A 99 -9.93 13.82 22.25
C THR A 99 -9.44 13.56 20.83
N SER A 100 -10.37 13.54 19.88
CA SER A 100 -10.06 13.37 18.45
C SER A 100 -9.30 14.59 17.89
N ARG A 101 -8.65 14.42 16.76
CA ARG A 101 -8.22 15.60 15.96
C ARG A 101 -9.46 16.38 15.53
N PRO A 102 -9.40 17.74 15.52
CA PRO A 102 -10.47 18.57 15.00
C PRO A 102 -10.76 18.25 13.53
N GLN A 103 -12.04 18.05 13.21
CA GLN A 103 -12.49 17.75 11.85
C GLN A 103 -13.20 18.97 11.25
N PRO A 104 -12.84 19.42 10.05
CA PRO A 104 -13.48 20.55 9.41
C PRO A 104 -14.86 20.16 8.84
N PHE A 105 -15.84 21.03 9.09
CA PHE A 105 -17.15 21.02 8.46
C PHE A 105 -17.44 22.39 7.87
N LEU A 106 -18.29 22.45 6.87
CA LEU A 106 -18.75 23.68 6.24
C LEU A 106 -20.21 23.92 6.60
N LEU A 107 -20.48 25.05 7.25
CA LEU A 107 -21.81 25.52 7.55
C LEU A 107 -22.18 26.61 6.55
N SER A 108 -23.29 26.45 5.83
CA SER A 108 -23.73 27.50 4.92
C SER A 108 -24.02 28.80 5.68
N THR A 109 -23.71 29.94 5.09
CA THR A 109 -23.92 31.28 5.73
C THR A 109 -25.39 31.55 6.05
N ASP A 110 -26.34 30.86 5.40
CA ASP A 110 -27.77 30.92 5.73
C ASP A 110 -28.19 29.91 6.82
N GLY A 111 -27.25 29.14 7.36
CA GLY A 111 -27.46 28.18 8.45
C GLY A 111 -28.31 26.97 8.11
N LYS A 112 -28.57 26.69 6.82
CA LYS A 112 -29.46 25.60 6.41
C LYS A 112 -28.76 24.31 6.03
N THR A 113 -27.47 24.35 5.68
CA THR A 113 -26.70 23.20 5.18
C THR A 113 -25.43 23.01 5.97
N LEU A 114 -25.19 21.76 6.39
CA LEU A 114 -23.92 21.29 6.91
C LEU A 114 -23.31 20.34 5.90
N ALA A 115 -22.07 20.58 5.48
CA ALA A 115 -21.33 19.75 4.54
C ALA A 115 -19.96 19.36 5.09
N GLN A 116 -19.40 18.25 4.60
CA GLN A 116 -18.01 17.89 4.77
C GLN A 116 -17.31 17.98 3.41
N PHE A 117 -16.14 18.60 3.37
CA PHE A 117 -15.41 18.82 2.15
C PHE A 117 -14.04 18.14 2.24
N ASN A 118 -13.80 17.17 1.39
CA ASN A 118 -12.51 16.51 1.29
C ASN A 118 -11.73 17.12 0.12
N LYS A 119 -10.49 17.54 0.38
CA LYS A 119 -9.56 18.00 -0.64
C LYS A 119 -8.59 16.89 -0.97
N PHE A 120 -8.37 16.68 -2.25
CA PHE A 120 -7.35 15.78 -2.76
C PHE A 120 -6.33 16.60 -3.53
N ASP A 121 -5.06 16.46 -3.18
CA ASP A 121 -3.97 17.08 -3.91
C ASP A 121 -3.68 16.27 -5.18
N LEU A 122 -3.83 16.91 -6.32
CA LEU A 122 -3.59 16.35 -7.65
C LEU A 122 -2.31 16.91 -8.29
N SER A 123 -1.50 17.64 -7.53
CA SER A 123 -0.27 18.28 -8.05
C SER A 123 0.88 17.28 -8.26
N HIS A 124 0.82 16.12 -7.62
CA HIS A 124 1.84 15.08 -7.70
C HIS A 124 1.43 13.99 -8.67
N ASP A 125 2.41 13.45 -9.44
CA ASP A 125 2.17 12.28 -10.27
C ASP A 125 1.90 11.07 -9.35
N PRO A 126 0.77 10.36 -9.52
CA PRO A 126 0.48 9.15 -8.73
C PRO A 126 1.58 8.08 -8.78
N LYS A 127 2.38 8.02 -9.86
CA LYS A 127 3.53 7.11 -9.98
C LYS A 127 4.57 7.31 -8.88
N ASP A 128 4.71 8.55 -8.38
CA ASP A 128 5.69 8.90 -7.36
C ASP A 128 5.27 8.47 -5.96
N LYS A 129 4.04 7.95 -5.80
CA LYS A 129 3.51 7.49 -4.51
C LYS A 129 4.40 6.42 -3.87
N VAL A 130 4.95 5.51 -4.68
CA VAL A 130 5.87 4.48 -4.22
C VAL A 130 7.11 4.42 -5.11
N SER A 131 8.27 4.77 -4.55
CA SER A 131 9.52 4.79 -5.29
C SER A 131 9.99 3.38 -5.69
N ALA A 132 10.43 3.23 -6.94
CA ALA A 132 11.08 2.02 -7.48
C ALA A 132 12.63 2.11 -7.44
N VAL A 133 13.19 3.22 -6.96
CA VAL A 133 14.63 3.49 -7.01
C VAL A 133 15.40 2.45 -6.20
N GLY A 134 16.51 1.98 -6.79
CA GLY A 134 17.43 1.03 -6.15
C GLY A 134 16.90 -0.41 -6.06
N ARG A 135 15.76 -0.73 -6.69
CA ARG A 135 15.21 -2.09 -6.71
C ARG A 135 15.48 -2.78 -8.04
N PRO A 136 15.83 -4.08 -8.01
CA PRO A 136 15.89 -4.88 -9.23
C PRO A 136 14.54 -4.88 -9.95
N ALA A 137 14.56 -4.74 -11.25
CA ALA A 137 13.34 -4.68 -12.03
C ALA A 137 13.30 -5.77 -13.10
N ARG A 138 12.08 -6.19 -13.48
CA ARG A 138 11.83 -7.03 -14.65
C ARG A 138 10.79 -6.38 -15.57
N GLY A 139 10.76 -6.79 -16.84
CA GLY A 139 9.91 -6.18 -17.88
C GLY A 139 10.58 -4.98 -18.54
N GLY A 140 9.84 -3.89 -18.68
CA GLY A 140 10.28 -2.69 -19.38
C GLY A 140 11.43 -1.91 -18.73
N ALA A 141 11.98 -0.99 -19.49
CA ALA A 141 13.05 -0.09 -19.05
C ALA A 141 12.56 0.89 -17.96
N GLU A 142 13.47 1.70 -17.42
CA GLU A 142 13.17 2.66 -16.35
C GLU A 142 12.06 3.66 -16.73
N ASN A 143 11.99 4.03 -18.00
CA ASN A 143 10.99 4.93 -18.55
C ASN A 143 9.74 4.23 -19.11
N ALA A 144 9.48 2.98 -18.74
CA ALA A 144 8.27 2.27 -19.14
C ALA A 144 7.02 3.08 -18.74
N PRO A 145 5.99 3.13 -19.62
CA PRO A 145 4.79 3.92 -19.35
C PRO A 145 4.02 3.46 -18.12
N VAL A 146 4.16 2.19 -17.74
CA VAL A 146 3.53 1.64 -16.53
C VAL A 146 4.58 1.09 -15.59
N LEU A 147 4.55 1.55 -14.34
CA LEU A 147 5.33 1.05 -13.24
C LEU A 147 4.42 0.28 -12.28
N ILE A 148 4.81 -0.94 -11.97
CA ILE A 148 4.19 -1.75 -10.91
C ILE A 148 5.20 -1.89 -9.78
N VAL A 149 4.84 -1.41 -8.59
CA VAL A 149 5.59 -1.64 -7.36
C VAL A 149 4.78 -2.58 -6.48
N GLY A 150 5.30 -3.77 -6.23
CA GLY A 150 4.66 -4.76 -5.35
C GLY A 150 5.34 -4.80 -3.98
N PHE A 151 4.56 -4.74 -2.91
CA PHE A 151 5.02 -5.10 -1.57
C PHE A 151 4.81 -6.61 -1.39
N ASP A 152 5.90 -7.30 -1.15
CA ASP A 152 5.99 -8.75 -1.25
C ASP A 152 6.58 -9.37 0.01
N ASP A 153 6.06 -10.53 0.36
CA ASP A 153 6.54 -11.39 1.44
C ASP A 153 6.80 -12.79 0.86
N LEU A 154 8.05 -13.21 0.90
CA LEU A 154 8.50 -14.45 0.24
C LEU A 154 7.97 -15.75 0.89
N GLU A 155 7.41 -15.66 2.11
CA GLU A 155 6.75 -16.78 2.79
C GLU A 155 5.23 -16.77 2.61
N CYS A 156 4.66 -15.64 2.14
CA CYS A 156 3.22 -15.47 2.02
C CYS A 156 2.63 -16.25 0.83
N PRO A 157 1.65 -17.15 1.06
CA PRO A 157 1.06 -17.96 0.00
C PRO A 157 0.27 -17.11 -1.03
N TYR A 158 -0.30 -15.98 -0.61
CA TYR A 158 -0.98 -15.06 -1.52
C TYR A 158 0.00 -14.28 -2.39
N CYS A 159 1.19 -13.97 -1.88
CA CYS A 159 2.27 -13.40 -2.68
C CYS A 159 2.77 -14.41 -3.72
N ALA A 160 2.93 -15.68 -3.33
CA ALA A 160 3.27 -16.76 -4.24
C ALA A 160 2.23 -16.93 -5.34
N GLN A 161 0.93 -16.90 -5.00
CA GLN A 161 -0.15 -16.96 -5.99
C GLN A 161 -0.09 -15.77 -6.95
N MET A 162 0.09 -14.56 -6.44
CA MET A 162 0.24 -13.36 -7.27
C MET A 162 1.44 -13.48 -8.21
N ASN A 163 2.58 -13.94 -7.71
CA ASN A 163 3.78 -14.13 -8.50
C ASN A 163 3.58 -15.15 -9.63
N ALA A 164 2.87 -16.24 -9.36
CA ALA A 164 2.62 -17.31 -10.33
C ALA A 164 1.57 -16.97 -11.38
N GLU A 165 0.50 -16.28 -11.00
CA GLU A 165 -0.68 -16.05 -11.87
C GLU A 165 -0.62 -14.73 -12.60
N ILE A 166 -0.24 -13.62 -11.89
CA ILE A 166 -0.35 -12.27 -12.42
C ILE A 166 0.88 -11.89 -13.25
N PHE A 167 2.07 -12.07 -12.72
CA PHE A 167 3.24 -11.49 -13.37
C PHE A 167 3.64 -12.14 -14.68
N PRO A 168 3.61 -13.47 -14.87
CA PRO A 168 3.88 -14.05 -16.19
C PRO A 168 2.90 -13.53 -17.25
N ALA A 169 1.61 -13.46 -16.92
CA ALA A 169 0.57 -13.00 -17.82
C ALA A 169 0.70 -11.50 -18.15
N VAL A 170 1.04 -10.67 -17.17
CA VAL A 170 1.28 -9.22 -17.36
C VAL A 170 2.52 -9.00 -18.22
N LEU A 171 3.64 -9.65 -17.91
CA LEU A 171 4.88 -9.47 -18.65
C LEU A 171 4.77 -9.98 -20.10
N ASP A 172 4.06 -11.08 -20.32
CA ASP A 172 3.83 -11.60 -21.67
C ASP A 172 2.93 -10.66 -22.49
N ARG A 173 1.85 -10.15 -21.88
CA ARG A 173 0.90 -9.27 -22.56
C ARG A 173 1.48 -7.89 -22.87
N TYR A 174 2.15 -7.24 -21.92
CA TYR A 174 2.57 -5.84 -22.03
C TYR A 174 4.05 -5.65 -22.35
N LYS A 175 4.86 -6.68 -22.16
CA LYS A 175 6.31 -6.70 -22.49
C LYS A 175 7.05 -5.49 -21.93
N ASP A 176 7.66 -4.69 -22.81
CA ASP A 176 8.45 -3.51 -22.48
C ASP A 176 7.63 -2.29 -21.99
N GLN A 177 6.29 -2.35 -22.08
CA GLN A 177 5.41 -1.29 -21.62
C GLN A 177 5.20 -1.28 -20.10
N VAL A 178 5.51 -2.39 -19.42
CA VAL A 178 5.33 -2.55 -17.97
C VAL A 178 6.67 -2.90 -17.33
N ARG A 179 7.04 -2.13 -16.31
CA ARG A 179 8.17 -2.37 -15.43
C ARG A 179 7.67 -2.81 -14.06
N VAL A 180 8.20 -3.92 -13.56
CA VAL A 180 7.82 -4.47 -12.26
C VAL A 180 9.01 -4.44 -11.31
N VAL A 181 8.81 -3.96 -10.10
CA VAL A 181 9.75 -4.04 -8.98
C VAL A 181 9.05 -4.56 -7.74
N TYR A 182 9.81 -5.25 -6.86
CA TYR A 182 9.32 -5.63 -5.55
C TYR A 182 10.00 -4.81 -4.45
N ARG A 183 9.22 -4.53 -3.41
CA ARG A 183 9.66 -4.05 -2.11
C ARG A 183 9.37 -5.10 -1.07
N ASP A 184 10.34 -5.32 -0.20
CA ASP A 184 10.24 -6.30 0.85
C ASP A 184 9.22 -5.84 1.91
N PHE A 185 8.30 -6.72 2.29
CA PHE A 185 7.36 -6.49 3.38
C PHE A 185 7.08 -7.80 4.12
N PRO A 186 8.11 -8.38 4.79
CA PRO A 186 7.99 -9.62 5.52
C PRO A 186 7.09 -9.45 6.75
N LEU A 187 6.05 -10.24 6.87
CA LEU A 187 5.13 -10.25 7.99
C LEU A 187 5.66 -11.19 9.10
N VAL A 188 6.77 -10.80 9.73
CA VAL A 188 7.59 -11.65 10.62
C VAL A 188 6.83 -12.27 11.79
N ASP A 189 5.72 -11.68 12.22
CA ASP A 189 4.88 -12.21 13.29
C ASP A 189 4.18 -13.53 12.90
N ILE A 190 3.96 -13.76 11.60
CA ILE A 190 3.27 -14.94 11.07
C ILE A 190 4.10 -15.71 10.04
N HIS A 191 5.15 -15.08 9.50
CA HIS A 191 6.03 -15.62 8.47
C HIS A 191 7.49 -15.59 8.96
N PRO A 192 7.94 -16.59 9.72
CA PRO A 192 9.18 -16.51 10.49
C PRO A 192 10.47 -16.49 9.68
N TRP A 193 10.51 -17.06 8.46
CA TRP A 193 11.69 -17.01 7.61
C TRP A 193 11.63 -15.95 6.49
N ALA A 194 10.53 -15.19 6.41
CA ALA A 194 10.35 -14.16 5.38
C ALA A 194 11.44 -13.08 5.40
N MET A 195 11.87 -12.64 6.60
CA MET A 195 12.96 -11.67 6.75
C MET A 195 14.27 -12.19 6.18
N HIS A 196 14.64 -13.42 6.53
CA HIS A 196 15.87 -14.06 6.03
C HIS A 196 15.85 -14.17 4.50
N ALA A 197 14.74 -14.64 3.94
CA ALA A 197 14.57 -14.74 2.48
C ALA A 197 14.67 -13.37 1.78
N ALA A 198 14.09 -12.33 2.37
CA ALA A 198 14.15 -10.97 1.82
C ALA A 198 15.58 -10.42 1.82
N VAL A 199 16.37 -10.67 2.88
CA VAL A 199 17.78 -10.29 2.94
C VAL A 199 18.59 -11.03 1.88
N ASP A 200 18.39 -12.32 1.74
CA ASP A 200 19.05 -13.16 0.75
C ASP A 200 18.75 -12.72 -0.68
N ALA A 201 17.48 -12.43 -0.97
CA ALA A 201 17.09 -11.83 -2.25
C ALA A 201 17.83 -10.51 -2.51
N ASN A 202 17.95 -9.64 -1.49
CA ASN A 202 18.67 -8.37 -1.60
C ASN A 202 20.17 -8.56 -1.80
N CYS A 203 20.79 -9.61 -1.25
CA CYS A 203 22.17 -9.97 -1.51
C CYS A 203 22.41 -10.30 -3.00
N LEU A 204 21.53 -11.10 -3.60
CA LEU A 204 21.55 -11.36 -5.05
C LEU A 204 21.29 -10.09 -5.86
N GLY A 205 20.28 -9.32 -5.47
CA GLY A 205 19.85 -8.09 -6.15
C GLY A 205 20.92 -7.00 -6.19
N ALA A 206 21.89 -7.03 -5.29
CA ALA A 206 23.00 -6.09 -5.27
C ALA A 206 23.96 -6.27 -6.47
N THR A 207 24.01 -7.47 -7.05
CA THR A 207 24.97 -7.83 -8.09
C THR A 207 24.33 -8.44 -9.34
N SER A 208 23.14 -9.04 -9.22
CA SER A 208 22.45 -9.71 -10.33
C SER A 208 20.94 -9.53 -10.26
N THR A 209 20.39 -8.69 -11.12
CA THR A 209 18.94 -8.56 -11.29
C THR A 209 18.28 -9.90 -11.68
N ALA A 210 18.93 -10.67 -12.56
CA ALA A 210 18.41 -11.99 -12.94
C ALA A 210 18.41 -12.97 -11.76
N GLY A 211 19.50 -12.97 -10.97
CA GLY A 211 19.59 -13.80 -9.77
C GLY A 211 18.53 -13.46 -8.74
N TYR A 212 18.28 -12.16 -8.52
CA TYR A 212 17.21 -11.71 -7.65
C TYR A 212 15.84 -12.28 -8.05
N TRP A 213 15.45 -12.13 -9.31
CA TRP A 213 14.16 -12.58 -9.78
C TRP A 213 14.04 -14.12 -9.85
N ASN A 214 15.10 -14.81 -10.25
CA ASN A 214 15.13 -16.26 -10.25
C ASN A 214 14.97 -16.83 -8.83
N PHE A 215 15.60 -16.20 -7.84
CA PHE A 215 15.47 -16.58 -6.44
C PHE A 215 14.03 -16.38 -5.94
N ILE A 216 13.44 -15.19 -6.16
CA ILE A 216 12.06 -14.89 -5.78
C ILE A 216 11.08 -15.87 -6.41
N ASP A 217 11.17 -16.07 -7.72
CA ASP A 217 10.29 -16.98 -8.45
C ASP A 217 10.42 -18.42 -7.94
N TYR A 218 11.67 -18.85 -7.60
CA TYR A 218 11.91 -20.18 -7.04
C TYR A 218 11.31 -20.31 -5.63
N VAL A 219 11.56 -19.37 -4.73
CA VAL A 219 11.07 -19.41 -3.35
C VAL A 219 9.54 -19.43 -3.33
N HIS A 220 8.88 -18.56 -4.09
CA HIS A 220 7.42 -18.57 -4.20
C HIS A 220 6.87 -19.90 -4.76
N ALA A 221 7.55 -20.48 -5.73
CA ALA A 221 7.08 -21.74 -6.32
C ALA A 221 7.32 -22.98 -5.42
N HIS A 222 8.23 -22.89 -4.43
CA HIS A 222 8.71 -24.02 -3.65
C HIS A 222 8.76 -23.74 -2.14
N ALA A 223 7.86 -22.91 -1.62
CA ALA A 223 7.84 -22.53 -0.21
C ALA A 223 7.75 -23.73 0.74
N ASP A 224 7.05 -24.79 0.33
CA ASP A 224 6.98 -26.08 1.02
C ASP A 224 8.33 -26.79 1.16
N GLN A 225 9.25 -26.59 0.21
CA GLN A 225 10.58 -27.18 0.23
C GLN A 225 11.56 -26.40 1.11
N ILE A 226 11.31 -25.11 1.35
CA ILE A 226 12.14 -24.28 2.23
C ILE A 226 12.12 -24.82 3.64
N VAL A 227 10.94 -25.05 4.19
CA VAL A 227 10.76 -25.58 5.55
C VAL A 227 11.02 -27.10 5.56
N GLY A 228 10.85 -27.75 4.42
CA GLY A 228 10.82 -29.21 4.27
C GLY A 228 9.51 -29.77 4.79
N THR A 229 8.99 -30.77 4.12
CA THR A 229 7.89 -31.57 4.66
C THR A 229 8.44 -32.34 5.87
N ASP A 230 8.15 -31.88 7.08
CA ASP A 230 8.31 -32.74 8.26
C ASP A 230 7.19 -33.78 8.21
N PRO A 231 7.51 -35.06 7.89
CA PRO A 231 6.50 -36.10 7.86
C PRO A 231 5.86 -36.34 9.23
N SER A 232 6.44 -35.75 10.32
CA SER A 232 5.93 -35.88 11.68
C SER A 232 4.99 -34.74 12.10
N ALA A 233 4.85 -33.68 11.30
CA ALA A 233 3.95 -32.56 11.61
C ALA A 233 2.45 -32.97 11.65
N GLY A 234 2.11 -34.14 11.12
CA GLY A 234 0.73 -34.69 11.13
C GLY A 234 0.50 -35.92 11.99
N THR A 235 1.52 -36.54 12.58
CA THR A 235 1.38 -37.80 13.30
C THR A 235 2.06 -37.74 14.67
N ASN A 236 1.22 -37.68 15.70
CA ASN A 236 1.47 -38.01 17.12
C ASN A 236 2.77 -37.47 17.76
N PRO A 237 2.71 -36.64 18.79
CA PRO A 237 3.88 -36.07 19.47
C PRO A 237 4.56 -37.10 20.39
N THR A 238 5.12 -38.15 19.81
CA THR A 238 5.85 -39.20 20.56
C THR A 238 7.36 -38.95 20.66
N SER A 239 7.90 -37.95 20.00
CA SER A 239 9.27 -37.49 20.28
C SER A 239 9.22 -36.42 21.35
N GLY A 240 9.80 -36.71 22.54
CA GLY A 240 9.82 -35.83 23.72
C GLY A 240 10.64 -34.53 23.55
N ALA A 241 10.80 -34.02 22.34
CA ALA A 241 11.46 -32.74 22.10
C ALA A 241 10.54 -31.57 22.40
N ASP A 242 11.08 -30.56 23.11
CA ASP A 242 10.40 -29.30 23.40
C ASP A 242 9.86 -28.65 22.11
N PRO A 243 8.59 -28.21 22.07
CA PRO A 243 8.01 -27.52 20.91
C PRO A 243 8.82 -26.28 20.48
N VAL A 244 9.38 -25.55 21.40
CA VAL A 244 10.22 -24.36 21.12
C VAL A 244 11.51 -24.77 20.41
N GLU A 245 12.13 -25.87 20.85
CA GLU A 245 13.36 -26.36 20.24
C GLU A 245 13.11 -26.92 18.81
N ARG A 246 12.00 -27.60 18.61
CA ARG A 246 11.60 -28.03 17.26
C ARG A 246 11.38 -26.86 16.31
N TYR A 247 10.70 -25.81 16.80
CA TYR A 247 10.49 -24.59 16.02
C TYR A 247 11.81 -23.93 15.61
N LYS A 248 12.77 -23.79 16.56
CA LYS A 248 14.10 -23.24 16.26
C LYS A 248 14.86 -24.08 15.23
N GLN A 249 14.78 -25.39 15.34
CA GLN A 249 15.44 -26.30 14.38
C GLN A 249 14.81 -26.19 13.00
N THR A 250 13.49 -26.06 12.92
CA THR A 250 12.78 -25.86 11.65
C THR A 250 13.18 -24.55 11.00
N LEU A 251 13.23 -23.46 11.77
CA LEU A 251 13.66 -22.15 11.28
C LEU A 251 15.12 -22.17 10.82
N ALA A 252 16.03 -22.72 11.62
CA ALA A 252 17.44 -22.83 11.23
C ALA A 252 17.64 -23.68 9.95
N LYS A 253 16.78 -24.67 9.73
CA LYS A 253 16.80 -25.47 8.50
C LYS A 253 16.30 -24.65 7.30
N ALA A 254 15.24 -23.84 7.50
CA ALA A 254 14.73 -22.94 6.47
C ALA A 254 15.81 -21.93 6.06
N ASP A 255 16.43 -21.26 7.03
CA ASP A 255 17.51 -20.30 6.81
C ASP A 255 18.68 -20.93 6.03
N ALA A 256 19.16 -22.10 6.47
CA ALA A 256 20.24 -22.82 5.77
C ALA A 256 19.85 -23.25 4.32
N THR A 257 18.57 -23.52 4.09
CA THR A 257 18.07 -23.84 2.74
C THR A 257 18.07 -22.60 1.86
N LEU A 258 17.64 -21.44 2.39
CA LEU A 258 17.63 -20.16 1.70
C LEU A 258 19.06 -19.70 1.38
N ASP A 259 19.99 -19.77 2.35
CA ASP A 259 21.41 -19.47 2.14
C ASP A 259 21.97 -20.30 0.98
N LYS A 260 21.70 -21.60 1.00
CA LYS A 260 22.18 -22.50 -0.05
C LYS A 260 21.60 -22.13 -1.42
N LEU A 261 20.29 -21.87 -1.51
CA LEU A 261 19.65 -21.46 -2.75
C LEU A 261 20.23 -20.16 -3.29
N THR A 262 20.50 -19.21 -2.41
CA THR A 262 21.12 -17.92 -2.73
C THR A 262 22.53 -18.10 -3.31
N LEU A 263 23.36 -18.92 -2.67
CA LEU A 263 24.72 -19.20 -3.13
C LEU A 263 24.72 -19.99 -4.46
N ASP A 264 23.83 -20.97 -4.60
CA ASP A 264 23.68 -21.75 -5.84
C ASP A 264 23.22 -20.86 -7.00
N GLU A 265 22.26 -19.93 -6.75
CA GLU A 265 21.83 -18.98 -7.78
C GLU A 265 22.93 -17.99 -8.11
N GLY A 266 23.64 -17.46 -7.13
CA GLY A 266 24.80 -16.62 -7.36
C GLY A 266 25.86 -17.27 -8.23
N ALA A 267 26.14 -18.57 -8.02
CA ALA A 267 27.05 -19.34 -8.86
C ALA A 267 26.56 -19.43 -10.32
N ARG A 268 25.23 -19.68 -10.53
CA ARG A 268 24.63 -19.67 -11.88
C ARG A 268 24.76 -18.32 -12.57
N GLN A 269 24.64 -17.24 -11.81
CA GLN A 269 24.76 -15.86 -12.29
C GLN A 269 26.22 -15.34 -12.36
N LYS A 270 27.19 -16.18 -11.97
CA LYS A 270 28.62 -15.83 -11.92
C LYS A 270 28.92 -14.63 -10.99
N VAL A 271 28.15 -14.50 -9.93
CA VAL A 271 28.41 -13.54 -8.85
C VAL A 271 29.66 -14.00 -8.09
N SER A 272 30.42 -13.03 -7.54
CA SER A 272 31.58 -13.32 -6.69
C SER A 272 31.17 -14.16 -5.48
N PRO A 273 31.65 -15.42 -5.34
CA PRO A 273 31.24 -16.29 -4.25
C PRO A 273 31.56 -15.73 -2.87
N ALA A 274 32.72 -15.06 -2.73
CA ALA A 274 33.15 -14.50 -1.45
C ALA A 274 32.29 -13.30 -1.02
N GLU A 275 31.95 -12.41 -1.94
CA GLU A 275 31.09 -11.26 -1.66
C GLU A 275 29.67 -11.69 -1.33
N LEU A 276 29.11 -12.64 -2.09
CA LEU A 276 27.77 -13.15 -1.85
C LEU A 276 27.70 -13.89 -0.50
N ALA A 277 28.66 -14.78 -0.22
CA ALA A 277 28.72 -15.50 1.06
C ALA A 277 28.86 -14.53 2.24
N SER A 278 29.66 -13.46 2.10
CA SER A 278 29.77 -12.42 3.13
C SER A 278 28.44 -11.67 3.36
N CYS A 279 27.69 -11.38 2.29
CA CYS A 279 26.40 -10.73 2.39
C CYS A 279 25.38 -11.64 3.12
N VAL A 280 25.24 -12.88 2.67
CA VAL A 280 24.36 -13.90 3.25
C VAL A 280 24.70 -14.13 4.74
N GLN A 281 25.97 -14.29 5.07
CA GLN A 281 26.39 -14.48 6.47
C GLN A 281 26.11 -13.27 7.37
N LYS A 282 26.21 -12.05 6.81
CA LYS A 282 25.98 -10.82 7.58
C LYS A 282 24.54 -10.59 7.96
N GLN A 283 23.59 -11.04 7.14
CA GLN A 283 22.15 -10.85 7.33
C GLN A 283 21.79 -9.39 7.65
N ASP A 284 22.25 -8.44 6.81
CA ASP A 284 21.97 -7.02 6.98
C ASP A 284 20.54 -6.69 6.50
N ASP A 285 19.63 -6.58 7.44
CA ASP A 285 18.20 -6.32 7.20
C ASP A 285 17.85 -4.85 6.97
N SER A 286 18.84 -3.94 6.92
CA SER A 286 18.59 -2.50 6.83
C SER A 286 17.74 -2.08 5.62
N LYS A 287 17.93 -2.73 4.45
CA LYS A 287 17.13 -2.46 3.25
C LYS A 287 15.69 -2.96 3.39
N VAL A 288 15.50 -4.11 4.03
CA VAL A 288 14.19 -4.68 4.29
C VAL A 288 13.43 -3.77 5.25
N LYS A 289 14.04 -3.39 6.37
CA LYS A 289 13.46 -2.46 7.34
C LYS A 289 13.12 -1.09 6.75
N ALA A 290 13.93 -0.57 5.86
CA ALA A 290 13.60 0.67 5.15
C ALA A 290 12.37 0.51 4.25
N SER A 291 12.16 -0.67 3.67
CA SER A 291 10.97 -0.99 2.89
C SER A 291 9.73 -1.17 3.77
N GLU A 292 9.85 -1.84 4.92
CA GLU A 292 8.78 -1.96 5.92
C GLU A 292 8.35 -0.58 6.44
N GLN A 293 9.30 0.28 6.80
CA GLN A 293 9.01 1.65 7.24
C GLN A 293 8.24 2.46 6.19
N LEU A 294 8.55 2.27 4.92
CA LEU A 294 7.79 2.89 3.84
C LEU A 294 6.37 2.30 3.75
N ALA A 295 6.23 1.00 3.89
CA ALA A 295 4.95 0.30 3.79
C ALA A 295 4.01 0.70 4.95
N GLU A 296 4.50 0.66 6.17
CA GLU A 296 3.73 0.94 7.40
C GLU A 296 3.51 2.43 7.65
N GLY A 297 4.40 3.28 7.10
CA GLY A 297 4.40 4.72 7.30
C GLY A 297 3.31 5.47 6.51
N ASP A 298 3.20 6.77 6.80
CA ASP A 298 2.35 7.70 6.05
C ASP A 298 2.97 7.95 4.65
N PRO A 299 2.21 7.90 3.54
CA PRO A 299 0.75 7.75 3.47
C PRO A 299 0.25 6.31 3.20
N LEU A 300 1.09 5.27 3.24
CA LEU A 300 0.72 3.94 2.76
C LEU A 300 -0.08 3.13 3.79
N HIS A 301 0.38 3.09 5.04
CA HIS A 301 -0.26 2.39 6.17
C HIS A 301 -0.63 0.92 5.87
N LEU A 302 0.26 0.20 5.19
CA LEU A 302 0.02 -1.20 4.84
C LEU A 302 0.05 -2.10 6.09
N GLY A 303 -0.86 -3.05 6.16
CA GLY A 303 -0.93 -4.06 7.23
C GLY A 303 -1.00 -5.48 6.68
N SER A 304 -0.81 -5.68 5.37
CA SER A 304 -0.87 -6.99 4.71
C SER A 304 -0.06 -7.01 3.43
N ALA A 305 0.29 -8.21 2.98
CA ALA A 305 0.87 -8.50 1.67
C ALA A 305 0.01 -9.57 0.94
N PRO A 306 -0.01 -9.59 -0.39
CA PRO A 306 0.62 -8.64 -1.31
C PRO A 306 -0.19 -7.35 -1.48
N VAL A 307 0.51 -6.24 -1.79
CA VAL A 307 -0.12 -5.00 -2.25
C VAL A 307 0.63 -4.51 -3.48
N LEU A 308 -0.10 -4.17 -4.54
CA LEU A 308 0.46 -3.60 -5.76
C LEU A 308 0.09 -2.12 -5.89
N TYR A 309 1.03 -1.32 -6.35
CA TYR A 309 0.80 0.04 -6.84
C TYR A 309 1.08 0.07 -8.34
N ILE A 310 0.04 0.24 -9.15
CA ILE A 310 0.12 0.32 -10.61
C ILE A 310 -0.01 1.78 -11.01
N ASN A 311 1.09 2.44 -11.35
CA ASN A 311 1.13 3.89 -11.54
C ASN A 311 0.44 4.64 -10.37
N GLY A 312 0.63 4.17 -9.13
CA GLY A 312 0.05 4.75 -7.92
C GLY A 312 -1.37 4.29 -7.57
N GLU A 313 -2.07 3.59 -8.47
CA GLU A 313 -3.35 2.93 -8.12
C GLU A 313 -3.09 1.69 -7.27
N GLU A 314 -3.69 1.64 -6.09
CA GLU A 314 -3.49 0.59 -5.11
C GLU A 314 -4.39 -0.62 -5.36
N VAL A 315 -3.79 -1.80 -5.29
CA VAL A 315 -4.50 -3.09 -5.39
C VAL A 315 -4.06 -3.97 -4.22
N ILE A 316 -4.98 -4.31 -3.34
CA ILE A 316 -4.72 -5.11 -2.14
C ILE A 316 -5.09 -6.57 -2.39
N GLY A 317 -4.16 -7.47 -2.07
CA GLY A 317 -4.35 -8.91 -2.20
C GLY A 317 -4.33 -9.40 -3.64
N VAL A 318 -4.75 -10.66 -3.82
CA VAL A 318 -4.87 -11.29 -5.15
C VAL A 318 -6.24 -10.96 -5.74
N VAL A 319 -6.24 -10.34 -6.90
CA VAL A 319 -7.46 -9.99 -7.64
C VAL A 319 -7.49 -10.68 -9.01
N PRO A 320 -8.65 -10.81 -9.65
CA PRO A 320 -8.73 -11.36 -11.01
C PRO A 320 -7.81 -10.60 -11.98
N ILE A 321 -7.14 -11.34 -12.85
CA ILE A 321 -6.18 -10.78 -13.81
C ILE A 321 -6.79 -9.70 -14.71
N GLU A 322 -8.08 -9.79 -15.01
CA GLU A 322 -8.83 -8.81 -15.80
C GLU A 322 -8.86 -7.45 -15.09
N THR A 323 -8.88 -7.42 -13.76
CA THR A 323 -8.79 -6.17 -12.98
C THR A 323 -7.43 -5.52 -13.19
N ILE A 324 -6.35 -6.30 -13.14
CA ILE A 324 -4.99 -5.83 -13.40
C ILE A 324 -4.86 -5.30 -14.83
N TYR A 325 -5.39 -6.03 -15.81
CA TYR A 325 -5.38 -5.58 -17.21
C TYR A 325 -6.11 -4.26 -17.38
N ARG A 326 -7.29 -4.11 -16.77
CA ARG A 326 -8.07 -2.87 -16.83
C ARG A 326 -7.28 -1.67 -16.29
N ILE A 327 -6.58 -1.84 -15.18
CA ILE A 327 -5.77 -0.78 -14.57
C ILE A 327 -4.58 -0.43 -15.47
N ILE A 328 -3.84 -1.43 -15.95
CA ILE A 328 -2.70 -1.23 -16.86
C ILE A 328 -3.14 -0.59 -18.16
N ASP A 329 -4.22 -1.07 -18.78
CA ASP A 329 -4.76 -0.52 -20.02
C ASP A 329 -5.16 0.96 -19.82
N GLY A 330 -5.79 1.30 -18.69
CA GLY A 330 -6.11 2.68 -18.32
C GLY A 330 -4.87 3.56 -18.17
N ALA A 331 -3.83 3.05 -17.52
CA ALA A 331 -2.55 3.75 -17.37
C ALA A 331 -1.82 3.95 -18.70
N LEU A 332 -1.87 2.98 -19.61
CA LEU A 332 -1.33 3.09 -20.96
C LEU A 332 -2.06 4.16 -21.77
N ILE A 333 -3.39 4.17 -21.74
CA ILE A 333 -4.20 5.19 -22.42
C ILE A 333 -3.87 6.58 -21.88
N ALA A 334 -3.77 6.75 -20.57
CA ALA A 334 -3.37 8.01 -19.94
C ALA A 334 -1.97 8.48 -20.39
N ALA A 335 -1.06 7.53 -20.63
CA ALA A 335 0.27 7.79 -21.19
C ALA A 335 0.30 7.98 -22.72
N GLY A 336 -0.85 8.04 -23.39
CA GLY A 336 -0.96 8.18 -24.86
C GLY A 336 -0.51 6.93 -25.63
N ARG A 337 -0.57 5.75 -24.99
CA ARG A 337 -0.23 4.46 -25.60
C ARG A 337 -1.48 3.66 -25.91
N THR A 338 -1.39 2.79 -26.91
CA THR A 338 -2.47 1.85 -27.25
C THR A 338 -2.24 0.54 -26.49
N PRO A 339 -3.19 0.10 -25.64
CA PRO A 339 -3.11 -1.20 -25.00
C PRO A 339 -3.11 -2.34 -26.03
N PRO A 340 -2.51 -3.50 -25.71
CA PRO A 340 -2.68 -4.70 -26.52
C PRO A 340 -4.16 -5.10 -26.64
N PRO A 341 -4.57 -5.80 -27.73
CA PRO A 341 -5.94 -6.28 -27.86
C PRO A 341 -6.34 -7.14 -26.65
N PRO A 342 -7.63 -7.15 -26.27
CA PRO A 342 -8.07 -7.98 -25.13
C PRO A 342 -7.71 -9.45 -25.38
N PRO A 343 -7.36 -10.21 -24.32
CA PRO A 343 -7.12 -11.64 -24.47
C PRO A 343 -8.38 -12.33 -25.03
N PRO A 344 -8.22 -13.42 -25.75
CA PRO A 344 -9.37 -14.22 -26.21
C PRO A 344 -10.26 -14.56 -25.01
N ALA A 345 -11.59 -14.41 -25.20
CA ALA A 345 -12.52 -14.79 -24.15
C ALA A 345 -12.26 -16.24 -23.73
N ALA A 346 -12.19 -16.49 -22.40
CA ALA A 346 -12.07 -17.84 -21.90
C ALA A 346 -13.21 -18.68 -22.49
N PRO A 347 -12.94 -19.92 -22.93
CA PRO A 347 -14.01 -20.80 -23.38
C PRO A 347 -15.06 -20.92 -22.27
N PRO A 348 -16.34 -20.92 -22.61
CA PRO A 348 -17.39 -21.07 -21.62
C PRO A 348 -17.11 -22.33 -20.78
N PRO A 349 -17.36 -22.30 -19.49
CA PRO A 349 -17.14 -23.46 -18.63
C PRO A 349 -17.83 -24.66 -19.27
N ALA A 350 -17.08 -25.77 -19.40
CA ALA A 350 -17.61 -27.00 -19.97
C ALA A 350 -18.92 -27.32 -19.23
N LYS A 351 -20.03 -27.52 -20.00
CA LYS A 351 -21.27 -27.98 -19.40
C LYS A 351 -20.94 -29.16 -18.48
N PRO A 352 -21.44 -29.15 -17.23
CA PRO A 352 -21.29 -30.32 -16.37
C PRO A 352 -21.69 -31.54 -17.17
N LEU A 353 -20.82 -32.54 -17.27
CA LEU A 353 -21.14 -33.81 -17.82
C LEU A 353 -22.41 -34.30 -17.08
N PRO A 354 -23.44 -34.82 -17.77
CA PRO A 354 -24.59 -35.40 -17.10
C PRO A 354 -24.07 -36.41 -16.09
N ALA A 355 -24.47 -36.24 -14.84
CA ALA A 355 -24.09 -37.16 -13.76
C ALA A 355 -24.43 -38.58 -14.23
N THR A 356 -23.43 -39.42 -14.33
CA THR A 356 -23.62 -40.86 -14.56
C THR A 356 -24.60 -41.34 -13.50
N PRO A 357 -25.72 -41.99 -13.85
CA PRO A 357 -26.64 -42.46 -12.83
C PRO A 357 -25.87 -43.33 -11.85
N ALA A 358 -25.88 -42.95 -10.58
CA ALA A 358 -25.29 -43.74 -9.52
C ALA A 358 -25.89 -45.16 -9.62
N ALA A 359 -25.03 -46.16 -9.81
CA ALA A 359 -25.45 -47.53 -9.75
C ALA A 359 -26.18 -47.71 -8.42
N SER A 360 -27.46 -48.13 -8.52
CA SER A 360 -28.32 -48.45 -7.39
C SER A 360 -27.60 -49.41 -6.46
N SER A 361 -27.04 -48.95 -5.37
CA SER A 361 -26.55 -49.78 -4.29
C SER A 361 -27.76 -50.44 -3.63
N ALA A 362 -27.84 -51.73 -3.71
CA ALA A 362 -28.85 -52.52 -2.99
C ALA A 362 -28.82 -52.16 -1.48
N PRO A 363 -29.97 -52.23 -0.79
CA PRO A 363 -30.03 -51.85 0.62
C PRO A 363 -29.23 -52.84 1.45
N VAL A 364 -28.19 -52.38 2.11
CA VAL A 364 -27.47 -53.11 3.15
C VAL A 364 -28.41 -53.23 4.34
N ALA A 365 -28.77 -54.47 4.72
CA ALA A 365 -29.58 -54.76 5.88
C ALA A 365 -28.93 -54.23 7.15
N SER A 366 -29.67 -53.44 7.92
CA SER A 366 -29.27 -52.92 9.24
C SER A 366 -29.04 -54.08 10.21
N PRO A 367 -27.97 -54.12 10.98
CA PRO A 367 -27.83 -55.08 12.08
C PRO A 367 -28.82 -54.70 13.21
N SER A 368 -29.50 -55.72 13.68
CA SER A 368 -30.47 -55.73 14.78
C SER A 368 -29.93 -55.01 16.04
N ALA A 369 -30.77 -54.20 16.64
CA ALA A 369 -30.53 -53.49 17.88
C ALA A 369 -30.22 -54.46 19.03
N ALA A 370 -29.03 -54.37 19.58
CA ALA A 370 -28.73 -55.01 20.86
C ALA A 370 -29.32 -54.21 22.00
N THR A 371 -30.08 -54.89 22.82
CA THR A 371 -30.83 -54.40 24.00
C THR A 371 -29.89 -53.77 25.02
N ALA A 372 -30.16 -52.51 25.41
CA ALA A 372 -29.48 -51.83 26.50
C ALA A 372 -29.88 -52.40 27.87
N PRO A 373 -28.98 -52.56 28.83
CA PRO A 373 -29.31 -52.97 30.18
C PRO A 373 -29.93 -51.81 30.96
N ALA A 374 -30.93 -52.15 31.80
CA ALA A 374 -31.67 -51.22 32.65
C ALA A 374 -30.82 -50.52 33.73
N PRO A 375 -31.18 -49.31 34.16
CA PRO A 375 -30.44 -48.61 35.20
C PRO A 375 -30.68 -49.21 36.60
N VAL A 376 -29.60 -49.42 37.33
CA VAL A 376 -29.61 -49.89 38.74
C VAL A 376 -30.01 -48.73 39.64
N ALA A 377 -31.02 -48.93 40.45
CA ALA A 377 -31.53 -47.98 41.46
C ALA A 377 -30.50 -47.82 42.60
N ALA A 378 -30.15 -46.56 42.91
CA ALA A 378 -29.40 -46.20 44.09
C ALA A 378 -30.30 -46.28 45.33
N LYS A 379 -29.85 -47.03 46.36
CA LYS A 379 -30.46 -47.04 47.72
C LYS A 379 -29.96 -45.85 48.55
N PRO A 380 -30.79 -45.20 49.36
CA PRO A 380 -30.35 -44.23 50.35
C PRO A 380 -29.88 -44.97 51.60
N GLY A 381 -28.82 -44.55 52.21
CA GLY A 381 -28.31 -45.10 53.45
C GLY A 381 -27.48 -44.11 54.23
N SER A 382 -28.08 -43.66 55.33
CA SER A 382 -27.59 -43.14 56.62
C SER A 382 -26.26 -42.40 56.66
#